data_a86adc75732233a977b106132c209654
#
_entry.id   a86adc75732233a977b106132c209654
#
_cell.length_a   1.000
_cell.length_b   1.000
_cell.length_c   1.000
_cell.angle_alpha   90.00
_cell.angle_beta   90.00
_cell.angle_gamma   90.00
#
_symmetry.space_group_name_H-M   'P 1'
#
loop_
_entity.id
_entity.type
_entity.pdbx_description
1 polymer ?
#
loop_
_entity_poly.entity_id
_entity_poly.type
_entity_poly.pdbx_seq_one_letter_code
_entity_poly.pdbx_strand_id
1 'polypeptide(L)'
;AAQASALTPVELNRCLRIGADEARRIYYWEKKHAPLLPAGGGERLKEIKKLFTGRGLAADDERFKHILLEAPSLLFLPASTIEDNIKSLCRFPGLPAIDEETYRRAALKQPRLLCLRPQTIADNIRGLVNHLALCGREGKPLLKCREYIAAALKRPQLLYQLPETLAANVSGVVSHPALKDDDGKPLFTTETYLQTALKKPQLFLHAPETVVEHVTRFLRHPAFADENGNSLIKAGDYRKAVLRHPALLLQNPDLAAANISGVVNHPLLATADGSPLTSRAEYVRAALKQASLFIITPDTVVGKINGIIRHPDLSGTDGRPVIDKAACLKAALKMPALFVILPETIAANVNGVVRHPALQNEQGQPMFRREDYIRAAVRQPSLLVQSPQTVAEHVTIIKDLLLKEEICPDTAAVADFCLTNPITMVLGSDNLKSRYLYAYAKRRRGEKPGKKIIADTKGKMRDYLAQSDFSADLPERDYERLYRRHRIVVADGRANVLAPRTASVYGIDIIRSLRAGKEK
;
A
#
# COMPACT_ATOMS: atom_id res chain seq x y z
N ALA A 1 23.30 -58.71 -6.18
CA ALA A 1 22.96 -57.34 -5.78
C ALA A 1 23.89 -56.38 -6.52
N ALA A 2 23.44 -55.80 -7.64
CA ALA A 2 24.18 -54.78 -8.36
C ALA A 2 24.27 -53.53 -7.47
N GLN A 3 25.48 -53.15 -7.07
CA GLN A 3 25.75 -51.86 -6.42
C GLN A 3 25.34 -50.76 -7.40
N ALA A 4 24.34 -50.05 -7.03
CA ALA A 4 23.94 -48.84 -7.73
C ALA A 4 25.09 -47.81 -7.64
N SER A 5 25.76 -47.55 -8.76
CA SER A 5 26.83 -46.56 -8.82
C SER A 5 26.26 -45.17 -8.59
N ALA A 6 26.74 -44.53 -7.55
CA ALA A 6 26.52 -43.09 -7.36
C ALA A 6 27.01 -42.32 -8.61
N LEU A 7 26.30 -41.30 -9.04
CA LEU A 7 26.72 -40.46 -10.15
C LEU A 7 28.10 -39.87 -9.86
N THR A 8 29.08 -40.11 -10.75
CA THR A 8 30.41 -39.51 -10.62
C THR A 8 30.34 -37.99 -10.89
N PRO A 9 31.31 -37.20 -10.41
CA PRO A 9 31.37 -35.76 -10.75
C PRO A 9 31.35 -35.49 -12.25
N VAL A 10 31.88 -36.42 -13.06
CA VAL A 10 31.87 -36.34 -14.53
C VAL A 10 30.46 -36.53 -15.08
N GLU A 11 29.71 -37.49 -14.53
CA GLU A 11 28.33 -37.77 -14.94
C GLU A 11 27.40 -36.64 -14.50
N LEU A 12 27.57 -36.09 -13.27
CA LEU A 12 26.86 -34.89 -12.80
C LEU A 12 27.16 -33.68 -13.68
N ASN A 13 28.42 -33.47 -14.04
CA ASN A 13 28.82 -32.42 -14.97
C ASN A 13 28.12 -32.58 -16.33
N ARG A 14 28.12 -33.81 -16.88
CA ARG A 14 27.48 -34.10 -18.17
C ARG A 14 25.96 -33.96 -18.13
N CYS A 15 25.30 -34.45 -17.08
CA CYS A 15 23.84 -34.42 -16.95
C CYS A 15 23.31 -33.02 -16.62
N LEU A 16 24.04 -32.22 -15.82
CA LEU A 16 23.60 -30.94 -15.29
C LEU A 16 24.31 -29.76 -15.95
N ARG A 17 25.35 -29.99 -16.75
CA ARG A 17 26.23 -28.95 -17.34
C ARG A 17 26.74 -27.96 -16.29
N ILE A 18 27.11 -28.46 -15.11
CA ILE A 18 27.63 -27.66 -13.98
C ILE A 18 29.16 -27.65 -14.00
N GLY A 19 29.76 -26.65 -13.33
CA GLY A 19 31.21 -26.57 -13.17
C GLY A 19 31.79 -27.75 -12.34
N ALA A 20 33.07 -28.04 -12.51
CA ALA A 20 33.74 -29.16 -11.82
C ALA A 20 33.63 -29.05 -10.29
N ASP A 21 33.69 -27.84 -9.72
CA ASP A 21 33.61 -27.62 -8.27
C ASP A 21 32.17 -27.80 -7.73
N GLU A 22 31.18 -27.43 -8.52
CA GLU A 22 29.76 -27.65 -8.19
C GLU A 22 29.42 -29.14 -8.24
N ALA A 23 29.91 -29.85 -9.28
CA ALA A 23 29.78 -31.30 -9.41
C ALA A 23 30.44 -32.02 -8.22
N ARG A 24 31.63 -31.57 -7.79
CA ARG A 24 32.32 -32.09 -6.59
C ARG A 24 31.51 -31.85 -5.31
N ARG A 25 30.91 -30.68 -5.13
CA ARG A 25 30.07 -30.38 -3.96
C ARG A 25 28.89 -31.35 -3.86
N ILE A 26 28.17 -31.57 -4.94
CA ILE A 26 27.07 -32.53 -5.00
C ILE A 26 27.61 -33.97 -4.74
N TYR A 27 28.69 -34.33 -5.36
CA TYR A 27 29.33 -35.67 -5.20
C TYR A 27 29.80 -35.91 -3.74
N TYR A 28 30.48 -34.96 -3.10
CA TYR A 28 30.92 -35.13 -1.71
C TYR A 28 29.71 -35.18 -0.75
N TRP A 29 28.66 -34.47 -1.06
CA TRP A 29 27.43 -34.56 -0.28
C TRP A 29 26.76 -35.93 -0.48
N GLU A 30 26.66 -36.42 -1.72
CA GLU A 30 26.21 -37.77 -2.03
C GLU A 30 27.06 -38.83 -1.32
N LYS A 31 28.39 -38.73 -1.40
CA LYS A 31 29.30 -39.68 -0.79
C LYS A 31 29.18 -39.76 0.72
N LYS A 32 28.93 -38.63 1.38
CA LYS A 32 28.68 -38.58 2.81
C LYS A 32 27.36 -39.26 3.20
N HIS A 33 26.39 -39.30 2.30
CA HIS A 33 25.07 -39.86 2.53
C HIS A 33 24.79 -41.11 1.65
N ALA A 34 25.78 -41.59 0.93
CA ALA A 34 25.73 -42.63 -0.07
C ALA A 34 25.12 -44.01 0.32
N PRO A 35 25.09 -44.45 1.60
CA PRO A 35 24.42 -45.70 1.93
C PRO A 35 22.92 -45.70 1.65
N LEU A 36 22.34 -44.55 1.29
CA LEU A 36 20.91 -44.32 1.16
C LEU A 36 20.45 -44.09 -0.29
N LEU A 37 21.37 -44.01 -1.27
CA LEU A 37 21.00 -43.73 -2.67
C LEU A 37 20.49 -44.99 -3.41
N PRO A 38 19.26 -44.97 -3.91
CA PRO A 38 18.79 -46.05 -4.79
C PRO A 38 19.39 -45.95 -6.21
N ALA A 39 19.47 -47.08 -6.89
CA ALA A 39 19.93 -47.16 -8.28
C ALA A 39 19.15 -46.23 -9.23
N GLY A 40 19.84 -45.63 -10.22
CA GLY A 40 19.19 -44.92 -11.32
C GLY A 40 19.18 -43.37 -11.23
N GLY A 41 20.21 -42.72 -10.66
CA GLY A 41 20.29 -41.27 -10.47
C GLY A 41 20.04 -40.40 -11.70
N GLY A 42 20.47 -40.83 -12.89
CA GLY A 42 20.26 -40.10 -14.15
C GLY A 42 18.78 -40.06 -14.61
N GLU A 43 18.07 -41.18 -14.44
CA GLU A 43 16.62 -41.21 -14.74
C GLU A 43 15.81 -40.36 -13.74
N ARG A 44 16.19 -40.42 -12.47
CA ARG A 44 15.57 -39.56 -11.45
C ARG A 44 15.72 -38.06 -11.71
N LEU A 45 16.91 -37.66 -12.12
CA LEU A 45 17.13 -36.25 -12.51
C LEU A 45 16.19 -35.83 -13.65
N LYS A 46 15.98 -36.71 -14.63
CA LYS A 46 15.05 -36.46 -15.74
C LYS A 46 13.60 -36.39 -15.24
N GLU A 47 13.21 -37.29 -14.34
CA GLU A 47 11.88 -37.29 -13.75
C GLU A 47 11.61 -36.04 -12.87
N ILE A 48 12.56 -35.67 -12.00
CA ILE A 48 12.48 -34.45 -11.20
C ILE A 48 12.42 -33.23 -12.11
N LYS A 49 13.24 -33.19 -13.18
CA LYS A 49 13.17 -32.10 -14.16
C LYS A 49 11.79 -31.99 -14.81
N LYS A 50 11.14 -33.12 -15.15
CA LYS A 50 9.77 -33.13 -15.72
C LYS A 50 8.73 -32.56 -14.77
N LEU A 51 8.88 -32.71 -13.45
CA LEU A 51 7.94 -32.11 -12.49
C LEU A 51 7.83 -30.58 -12.61
N PHE A 52 8.89 -29.94 -13.07
CA PHE A 52 8.97 -28.49 -13.18
C PHE A 52 8.81 -27.96 -14.62
N THR A 53 9.17 -28.75 -15.64
CA THR A 53 9.10 -28.33 -17.05
C THR A 53 7.74 -28.52 -17.72
N GLY A 54 6.87 -29.36 -17.17
CA GLY A 54 5.60 -29.74 -17.80
C GLY A 54 4.43 -28.78 -17.61
N ARG A 55 4.57 -27.65 -16.86
CA ARG A 55 3.44 -26.79 -16.43
C ARG A 55 3.73 -25.29 -16.50
N GLY A 56 4.41 -24.82 -17.53
CA GLY A 56 4.65 -23.38 -17.73
C GLY A 56 5.72 -22.75 -16.82
N LEU A 57 6.27 -23.51 -15.88
CA LEU A 57 7.47 -23.14 -15.14
C LEU A 57 8.65 -23.64 -15.95
N ALA A 58 9.16 -22.82 -16.87
CA ALA A 58 10.41 -23.08 -17.55
C ALA A 58 11.53 -23.12 -16.50
N ALA A 59 11.84 -24.32 -16.01
CA ALA A 59 13.11 -24.55 -15.38
C ALA A 59 14.15 -24.59 -16.52
N ASP A 60 14.79 -23.44 -16.76
CA ASP A 60 16.03 -23.44 -17.54
C ASP A 60 17.04 -24.35 -16.83
N ASP A 61 18.02 -24.84 -17.54
CA ASP A 61 19.02 -25.75 -16.96
C ASP A 61 19.75 -25.08 -15.77
N GLU A 62 19.90 -23.77 -15.75
CA GLU A 62 20.55 -23.03 -14.68
C GLU A 62 19.71 -23.00 -13.40
N ARG A 63 18.39 -22.81 -13.50
CA ARG A 63 17.49 -22.88 -12.34
C ARG A 63 17.43 -24.28 -11.75
N PHE A 64 17.41 -25.31 -12.59
CA PHE A 64 17.40 -26.68 -12.13
C PHE A 64 18.70 -27.05 -11.42
N LYS A 65 19.84 -26.58 -11.92
CA LYS A 65 21.14 -26.70 -11.24
C LYS A 65 21.11 -26.04 -9.87
N HIS A 66 20.61 -24.81 -9.79
CA HIS A 66 20.51 -24.10 -8.51
C HIS A 66 19.62 -24.86 -7.50
N ILE A 67 18.50 -25.44 -7.93
CA ILE A 67 17.62 -26.25 -7.09
C ILE A 67 18.38 -27.43 -6.49
N LEU A 68 19.16 -28.15 -7.28
CA LEU A 68 19.93 -29.29 -6.79
C LEU A 68 21.12 -28.91 -5.91
N LEU A 69 21.76 -27.77 -6.17
CA LEU A 69 22.82 -27.23 -5.32
C LEU A 69 22.30 -26.80 -3.95
N GLU A 70 21.10 -26.21 -3.90
CA GLU A 70 20.48 -25.77 -2.66
C GLU A 70 19.84 -26.92 -1.85
N ALA A 71 19.36 -27.96 -2.54
CA ALA A 71 18.69 -29.09 -1.92
C ALA A 71 19.13 -30.43 -2.56
N PRO A 72 20.39 -30.85 -2.35
CA PRO A 72 20.89 -32.13 -2.90
C PRO A 72 20.08 -33.34 -2.45
N SER A 73 19.41 -33.25 -1.29
CA SER A 73 18.51 -34.29 -0.78
C SER A 73 17.35 -34.64 -1.70
N LEU A 74 17.03 -33.78 -2.69
CA LEU A 74 16.04 -34.10 -3.73
C LEU A 74 16.43 -35.35 -4.55
N LEU A 75 17.73 -35.63 -4.71
CA LEU A 75 18.22 -36.80 -5.42
C LEU A 75 17.82 -38.12 -4.73
N PHE A 76 17.48 -38.09 -3.43
CA PHE A 76 17.07 -39.27 -2.67
C PHE A 76 15.57 -39.52 -2.73
N LEU A 77 14.79 -38.53 -3.17
CA LEU A 77 13.34 -38.65 -3.22
C LEU A 77 12.85 -39.07 -4.61
N PRO A 78 12.01 -40.09 -4.74
CA PRO A 78 11.31 -40.37 -6.00
C PRO A 78 10.49 -39.14 -6.43
N ALA A 79 10.42 -38.91 -7.73
CA ALA A 79 9.64 -37.80 -8.28
C ALA A 79 8.15 -37.88 -7.87
N SER A 80 7.60 -39.10 -7.78
CA SER A 80 6.24 -39.36 -7.27
C SER A 80 6.07 -38.87 -5.82
N THR A 81 7.05 -39.15 -4.94
CA THR A 81 7.00 -38.69 -3.55
C THR A 81 6.98 -37.17 -3.44
N ILE A 82 7.79 -36.49 -4.27
CA ILE A 82 7.79 -35.00 -4.32
C ILE A 82 6.42 -34.50 -4.77
N GLU A 83 5.84 -35.10 -5.81
CA GLU A 83 4.53 -34.76 -6.33
C GLU A 83 3.43 -34.97 -5.30
N ASP A 84 3.44 -36.12 -4.60
CA ASP A 84 2.48 -36.46 -3.56
C ASP A 84 2.60 -35.54 -2.35
N ASN A 85 3.81 -35.18 -1.95
CA ASN A 85 4.04 -34.20 -0.89
C ASN A 85 3.45 -32.82 -1.24
N ILE A 86 3.64 -32.36 -2.48
CA ILE A 86 3.06 -31.09 -2.94
C ILE A 86 1.53 -31.16 -2.90
N LYS A 87 0.93 -32.18 -3.49
CA LYS A 87 -0.54 -32.36 -3.51
C LYS A 87 -1.13 -32.48 -2.11
N SER A 88 -0.47 -33.29 -1.26
CA SER A 88 -0.90 -33.50 0.13
C SER A 88 -0.84 -32.22 0.95
N LEU A 89 0.22 -31.39 0.79
CA LEU A 89 0.29 -30.11 1.49
C LEU A 89 -0.77 -29.12 0.98
N CYS A 90 -0.96 -29.04 -0.32
CA CYS A 90 -1.91 -28.11 -0.93
C CYS A 90 -3.36 -28.37 -0.49
N ARG A 91 -3.66 -29.61 -0.08
CA ARG A 91 -4.98 -30.05 0.41
C ARG A 91 -4.95 -30.53 1.85
N PHE A 92 -3.97 -30.08 2.63
CA PHE A 92 -3.74 -30.61 3.99
C PHE A 92 -4.94 -30.34 4.91
N PRO A 93 -5.46 -31.37 5.62
CA PRO A 93 -6.62 -31.22 6.49
C PRO A 93 -6.39 -30.16 7.58
N GLY A 94 -7.33 -29.24 7.73
CA GLY A 94 -7.27 -28.17 8.73
C GLY A 94 -6.34 -26.99 8.38
N LEU A 95 -5.79 -26.96 7.16
CA LEU A 95 -5.19 -25.76 6.57
C LEU A 95 -6.09 -25.20 5.45
N PRO A 96 -6.08 -23.90 5.21
CA PRO A 96 -6.64 -23.34 3.99
C PRO A 96 -5.97 -23.97 2.76
N ALA A 97 -6.76 -24.30 1.74
CA ALA A 97 -6.22 -24.85 0.50
C ALA A 97 -5.18 -23.89 -0.13
N ILE A 98 -4.05 -24.46 -0.52
CA ILE A 98 -2.96 -23.74 -1.19
C ILE A 98 -3.04 -24.08 -2.68
N ASP A 99 -2.96 -23.06 -3.52
CA ASP A 99 -2.84 -23.26 -4.96
C ASP A 99 -1.52 -23.96 -5.31
N GLU A 100 -1.62 -25.07 -6.02
CA GLU A 100 -0.48 -25.96 -6.30
C GLU A 100 0.60 -25.25 -7.11
N GLU A 101 0.22 -24.46 -8.10
CA GLU A 101 1.18 -23.72 -8.93
C GLU A 101 1.90 -22.64 -8.10
N THR A 102 1.17 -21.94 -7.23
CA THR A 102 1.75 -20.94 -6.32
C THR A 102 2.72 -21.59 -5.35
N TYR A 103 2.39 -22.77 -4.80
CA TYR A 103 3.32 -23.51 -3.95
C TYR A 103 4.57 -24.00 -4.71
N ARG A 104 4.42 -24.51 -5.92
CA ARG A 104 5.56 -24.92 -6.78
C ARG A 104 6.49 -23.74 -7.06
N ARG A 105 5.95 -22.59 -7.40
CA ARG A 105 6.76 -21.35 -7.58
C ARG A 105 7.50 -20.95 -6.30
N ALA A 106 6.86 -21.10 -5.15
CA ALA A 106 7.50 -20.84 -3.86
C ALA A 106 8.62 -21.86 -3.58
N ALA A 107 8.35 -23.15 -3.82
CA ALA A 107 9.34 -24.22 -3.66
C ALA A 107 10.54 -24.09 -4.60
N LEU A 108 10.34 -23.58 -5.82
CA LEU A 108 11.45 -23.26 -6.74
C LEU A 108 12.38 -22.15 -6.21
N LYS A 109 11.84 -21.23 -5.38
CA LYS A 109 12.66 -20.21 -4.71
C LYS A 109 13.36 -20.75 -3.47
N GLN A 110 12.84 -21.81 -2.88
CA GLN A 110 13.36 -22.44 -1.67
C GLN A 110 13.24 -23.97 -1.80
N PRO A 111 14.16 -24.63 -2.51
CA PRO A 111 14.07 -26.05 -2.88
C PRO A 111 13.96 -27.02 -1.70
N ARG A 112 14.46 -26.64 -0.52
CA ARG A 112 14.32 -27.44 0.71
C ARG A 112 12.87 -27.82 1.03
N LEU A 113 11.89 -26.99 0.60
CA LEU A 113 10.47 -27.29 0.81
C LEU A 113 10.02 -28.58 0.11
N LEU A 114 10.66 -28.95 -0.99
CA LEU A 114 10.36 -30.17 -1.74
C LEU A 114 10.81 -31.44 -1.01
N CYS A 115 11.74 -31.28 -0.06
CA CYS A 115 12.28 -32.39 0.73
C CYS A 115 11.52 -32.59 2.05
N LEU A 116 10.66 -31.66 2.42
CA LEU A 116 9.93 -31.71 3.69
C LEU A 116 8.63 -32.50 3.56
N ARG A 117 8.29 -33.21 4.64
CA ARG A 117 6.97 -33.88 4.75
C ARG A 117 5.87 -32.82 4.88
N PRO A 118 4.71 -33.01 4.25
CA PRO A 118 3.56 -32.10 4.37
C PRO A 118 3.18 -31.81 5.81
N GLN A 119 3.22 -32.85 6.67
CA GLN A 119 2.95 -32.73 8.09
C GLN A 119 3.85 -31.72 8.79
N THR A 120 5.17 -31.76 8.53
CA THR A 120 6.16 -30.83 9.15
C THR A 120 5.83 -29.37 8.81
N ILE A 121 5.50 -29.09 7.54
CA ILE A 121 5.14 -27.75 7.11
C ILE A 121 3.81 -27.31 7.76
N ALA A 122 2.84 -28.23 7.81
CA ALA A 122 1.55 -27.96 8.42
C ALA A 122 1.66 -27.69 9.92
N ASP A 123 2.50 -28.44 10.62
CA ASP A 123 2.74 -28.26 12.05
C ASP A 123 3.46 -26.93 12.34
N ASN A 124 4.44 -26.54 11.52
CA ASN A 124 5.08 -25.23 11.62
C ASN A 124 4.07 -24.09 11.44
N ILE A 125 3.18 -24.19 10.44
CA ILE A 125 2.15 -23.19 10.21
C ILE A 125 1.20 -23.09 11.41
N ARG A 126 0.68 -24.24 11.89
CA ARG A 126 -0.25 -24.29 13.03
C ARG A 126 0.43 -23.84 14.33
N GLY A 127 1.67 -24.30 14.55
CA GLY A 127 2.44 -23.93 15.73
C GLY A 127 2.63 -22.42 15.83
N LEU A 128 2.98 -21.75 14.74
CA LEU A 128 3.12 -20.30 14.74
C LEU A 128 1.78 -19.57 14.91
N VAL A 129 0.76 -19.96 14.16
CA VAL A 129 -0.57 -19.31 14.21
C VAL A 129 -1.18 -19.38 15.60
N ASN A 130 -0.99 -20.50 16.31
CA ASN A 130 -1.55 -20.73 17.64
C ASN A 130 -0.51 -20.43 18.76
N HIS A 131 0.64 -19.86 18.45
CA HIS A 131 1.68 -19.60 19.45
C HIS A 131 1.20 -18.57 20.47
N LEU A 132 1.32 -18.88 21.76
CA LEU A 132 0.81 -18.06 22.88
C LEU A 132 1.32 -16.62 22.85
N ALA A 133 2.60 -16.40 22.49
CA ALA A 133 3.17 -15.06 22.38
C ALA A 133 2.56 -14.21 21.25
N LEU A 134 1.80 -14.83 20.33
CA LEU A 134 1.12 -14.17 19.20
C LEU A 134 -0.40 -14.14 19.38
N CYS A 135 -0.89 -14.37 20.59
CA CYS A 135 -2.29 -14.26 20.94
C CYS A 135 -2.64 -12.88 21.49
N GLY A 136 -3.89 -12.48 21.31
CA GLY A 136 -4.44 -11.27 21.92
C GLY A 136 -4.80 -11.49 23.41
N ARG A 137 -5.34 -10.45 24.05
CA ARG A 137 -5.68 -10.45 25.49
C ARG A 137 -6.64 -11.57 25.91
N GLU A 138 -7.47 -12.05 24.98
CA GLU A 138 -8.43 -13.14 25.23
C GLU A 138 -7.88 -14.52 24.85
N GLY A 139 -6.58 -14.67 24.61
CA GLY A 139 -5.97 -15.92 24.16
C GLY A 139 -6.29 -16.29 22.70
N LYS A 140 -6.98 -15.43 21.95
CA LYS A 140 -7.30 -15.66 20.55
C LYS A 140 -6.09 -15.37 19.66
N PRO A 141 -5.78 -16.24 18.67
CA PRO A 141 -4.71 -15.99 17.70
C PRO A 141 -4.91 -14.66 16.95
N LEU A 142 -3.89 -13.80 16.93
CA LEU A 142 -3.88 -12.57 16.15
C LEU A 142 -3.49 -12.80 14.70
N LEU A 143 -2.84 -13.95 14.42
CA LEU A 143 -2.38 -14.34 13.10
C LEU A 143 -3.36 -15.31 12.48
N LYS A 144 -3.94 -14.97 11.32
CA LYS A 144 -4.82 -15.88 10.60
C LYS A 144 -4.01 -16.80 9.68
N CYS A 145 -4.31 -18.09 9.72
CA CYS A 145 -3.62 -19.11 8.94
C CYS A 145 -3.53 -18.76 7.44
N ARG A 146 -4.63 -18.29 6.83
CA ARG A 146 -4.67 -17.90 5.42
C ARG A 146 -3.74 -16.72 5.10
N GLU A 147 -3.70 -15.72 5.99
CA GLU A 147 -2.85 -14.53 5.83
C GLU A 147 -1.37 -14.91 5.97
N TYR A 148 -1.04 -15.76 6.95
CA TYR A 148 0.32 -16.26 7.13
C TYR A 148 0.80 -17.09 5.93
N ILE A 149 0.00 -18.05 5.45
CA ILE A 149 0.35 -18.84 4.27
C ILE A 149 0.60 -17.93 3.06
N ALA A 150 -0.26 -16.94 2.82
CA ALA A 150 -0.07 -16.00 1.72
C ALA A 150 1.23 -15.18 1.85
N ALA A 151 1.63 -14.82 3.07
CA ALA A 151 2.92 -14.16 3.34
C ALA A 151 4.10 -15.13 3.17
N ALA A 152 3.96 -16.36 3.69
CA ALA A 152 4.99 -17.39 3.61
C ALA A 152 5.26 -17.84 2.16
N LEU A 153 4.25 -17.90 1.30
CA LEU A 153 4.44 -18.19 -0.12
C LEU A 153 5.24 -17.09 -0.87
N LYS A 154 5.22 -15.85 -0.37
CA LYS A 154 6.10 -14.77 -0.87
C LYS A 154 7.53 -14.91 -0.36
N ARG A 155 7.72 -15.44 0.85
CA ARG A 155 9.00 -15.70 1.50
C ARG A 155 9.02 -17.16 2.00
N PRO A 156 9.30 -18.14 1.13
CA PRO A 156 9.05 -19.56 1.42
C PRO A 156 9.87 -20.13 2.58
N GLN A 157 10.95 -19.47 2.94
CA GLN A 157 11.75 -19.79 4.12
C GLN A 157 10.90 -19.88 5.41
N LEU A 158 9.81 -19.10 5.51
CA LEU A 158 8.91 -19.11 6.66
C LEU A 158 8.19 -20.45 6.88
N LEU A 159 8.04 -21.27 5.83
CA LEU A 159 7.33 -22.55 5.91
C LEU A 159 8.12 -23.64 6.64
N TYR A 160 9.44 -23.49 6.75
CA TYR A 160 10.29 -24.49 7.40
C TYR A 160 11.02 -23.97 8.65
N GLN A 161 10.87 -22.70 9.00
CA GLN A 161 11.37 -22.18 10.26
C GLN A 161 10.53 -22.66 11.43
N LEU A 162 11.18 -22.85 12.58
CA LEU A 162 10.52 -23.25 13.81
C LEU A 162 9.56 -22.14 14.29
N PRO A 163 8.33 -22.50 14.67
CA PRO A 163 7.34 -21.55 15.19
C PRO A 163 7.86 -20.71 16.36
N GLU A 164 8.59 -21.34 17.27
CA GLU A 164 9.19 -20.73 18.46
C GLU A 164 10.16 -19.61 18.08
N THR A 165 11.00 -19.83 17.07
CA THR A 165 11.98 -18.84 16.59
C THR A 165 11.25 -17.64 15.99
N LEU A 166 10.25 -17.88 15.14
CA LEU A 166 9.49 -16.80 14.50
C LEU A 166 8.67 -16.02 15.54
N ALA A 167 8.07 -16.71 16.50
CA ALA A 167 7.33 -16.07 17.59
C ALA A 167 8.25 -15.27 18.52
N ALA A 168 9.44 -15.79 18.85
CA ALA A 168 10.45 -15.08 19.62
C ALA A 168 10.93 -13.81 18.89
N ASN A 169 11.15 -13.87 17.58
CA ASN A 169 11.51 -12.69 16.79
C ASN A 169 10.43 -11.60 16.87
N VAL A 170 9.16 -11.97 16.73
CA VAL A 170 8.04 -11.01 16.83
C VAL A 170 7.94 -10.43 18.25
N SER A 171 7.88 -11.31 19.27
CA SER A 171 7.70 -10.87 20.65
C SER A 171 8.90 -10.07 21.16
N GLY A 172 10.11 -10.43 20.76
CA GLY A 172 11.33 -9.72 21.11
C GLY A 172 11.34 -8.27 20.62
N VAL A 173 10.86 -8.00 19.39
CA VAL A 173 10.71 -6.64 18.89
C VAL A 173 9.62 -5.88 19.66
N VAL A 174 8.46 -6.50 19.86
CA VAL A 174 7.30 -5.83 20.48
C VAL A 174 7.55 -5.47 21.94
N SER A 175 8.23 -6.35 22.69
CA SER A 175 8.52 -6.14 24.11
C SER A 175 9.84 -5.40 24.39
N HIS A 176 10.59 -5.04 23.34
CA HIS A 176 11.91 -4.46 23.52
C HIS A 176 11.87 -3.08 24.20
N PRO A 177 12.62 -2.88 25.32
CA PRO A 177 12.53 -1.65 26.12
C PRO A 177 12.96 -0.38 25.39
N ALA A 178 13.80 -0.49 24.36
CA ALA A 178 14.24 0.65 23.55
C ALA A 178 13.18 1.10 22.51
N LEU A 179 12.15 0.28 22.23
CA LEU A 179 11.09 0.60 21.26
C LEU A 179 9.84 1.11 21.98
N LYS A 180 9.94 2.32 22.53
CA LYS A 180 8.83 3.03 23.15
C LYS A 180 8.51 4.29 22.37
N ASP A 181 7.24 4.70 22.42
CA ASP A 181 6.81 6.00 21.91
C ASP A 181 7.08 7.12 22.92
N ASP A 182 6.72 8.35 22.57
CA ASP A 182 6.96 9.54 23.37
C ASP A 182 6.21 9.49 24.74
N ASP A 183 5.18 8.64 24.87
CA ASP A 183 4.42 8.40 26.11
C ASP A 183 4.97 7.21 26.93
N GLY A 184 6.08 6.60 26.51
CA GLY A 184 6.67 5.42 27.15
C GLY A 184 5.96 4.09 26.88
N LYS A 185 4.98 4.08 25.96
CA LYS A 185 4.25 2.88 25.53
C LYS A 185 5.05 2.13 24.45
N PRO A 186 4.86 0.81 24.31
CA PRO A 186 5.49 0.05 23.23
C PRO A 186 5.19 0.69 21.86
N LEU A 187 6.22 0.86 21.05
CA LEU A 187 6.09 1.45 19.70
C LEU A 187 5.16 0.63 18.81
N PHE A 188 5.19 -0.70 18.95
CA PHE A 188 4.32 -1.63 18.25
C PHE A 188 3.59 -2.52 19.26
N THR A 189 2.31 -2.80 19.01
CA THR A 189 1.59 -3.91 19.62
C THR A 189 1.88 -5.18 18.82
N THR A 190 1.68 -6.37 19.41
CA THR A 190 1.81 -7.65 18.69
C THR A 190 0.96 -7.64 17.41
N GLU A 191 -0.28 -7.18 17.50
CA GLU A 191 -1.18 -7.09 16.34
C GLU A 191 -0.62 -6.17 15.24
N THR A 192 -0.19 -4.96 15.57
CA THR A 192 0.34 -4.00 14.58
C THR A 192 1.65 -4.47 13.97
N TYR A 193 2.51 -5.14 14.74
CA TYR A 193 3.74 -5.70 14.21
C TYR A 193 3.47 -6.89 13.29
N LEU A 194 2.55 -7.81 13.65
CA LEU A 194 2.12 -8.92 12.81
C LEU A 194 1.52 -8.43 11.47
N GLN A 195 0.65 -7.43 11.50
CA GLN A 195 0.11 -6.82 10.28
C GLN A 195 1.22 -6.23 9.39
N THR A 196 2.25 -5.67 10.01
CA THR A 196 3.43 -5.13 9.31
C THR A 196 4.27 -6.26 8.71
N ALA A 197 4.52 -7.32 9.48
CA ALA A 197 5.26 -8.49 9.05
C ALA A 197 4.55 -9.29 7.95
N LEU A 198 3.22 -9.37 7.97
CA LEU A 198 2.45 -9.98 6.87
C LEU A 198 2.61 -9.22 5.53
N LYS A 199 2.76 -7.90 5.57
CA LYS A 199 3.06 -7.10 4.37
C LYS A 199 4.51 -7.24 3.92
N LYS A 200 5.46 -7.40 4.85
CA LYS A 200 6.90 -7.58 4.63
C LYS A 200 7.41 -8.83 5.35
N PRO A 201 7.22 -10.03 4.77
CA PRO A 201 7.44 -11.31 5.46
C PRO A 201 8.86 -11.54 6.00
N GLN A 202 9.86 -10.82 5.48
CA GLN A 202 11.21 -10.84 6.01
C GLN A 202 11.29 -10.48 7.50
N LEU A 203 10.37 -9.65 8.01
CA LEU A 203 10.35 -9.20 9.42
C LEU A 203 10.18 -10.36 10.41
N PHE A 204 9.57 -11.46 10.01
CA PHE A 204 9.52 -12.67 10.85
C PHE A 204 10.88 -13.34 11.03
N LEU A 205 11.80 -13.12 10.08
CA LEU A 205 13.10 -13.81 10.03
C LEU A 205 14.25 -13.01 10.67
N HIS A 206 14.04 -11.71 10.88
CA HIS A 206 15.08 -10.86 11.49
C HIS A 206 15.10 -11.03 13.00
N ALA A 207 16.30 -11.14 13.54
CA ALA A 207 16.50 -11.09 14.98
C ALA A 207 15.97 -9.76 15.55
N PRO A 208 15.38 -9.77 16.74
CA PRO A 208 14.83 -8.56 17.36
C PRO A 208 15.84 -7.42 17.45
N GLU A 209 17.07 -7.73 17.81
CA GLU A 209 18.17 -6.78 17.98
C GLU A 209 18.44 -6.01 16.68
N THR A 210 18.41 -6.69 15.53
CA THR A 210 18.62 -6.06 14.20
C THR A 210 17.53 -5.04 13.91
N VAL A 211 16.26 -5.40 14.15
CA VAL A 211 15.13 -4.48 13.92
C VAL A 211 15.20 -3.30 14.90
N VAL A 212 15.51 -3.58 16.17
CA VAL A 212 15.64 -2.55 17.22
C VAL A 212 16.77 -1.59 16.92
N GLU A 213 17.92 -2.09 16.49
CA GLU A 213 19.06 -1.27 16.09
C GLU A 213 18.68 -0.33 14.95
N HIS A 214 18.07 -0.85 13.89
CA HIS A 214 17.64 -0.05 12.75
C HIS A 214 16.65 1.05 13.17
N VAL A 215 15.66 0.73 13.99
CA VAL A 215 14.65 1.69 14.45
C VAL A 215 15.28 2.77 15.34
N THR A 216 16.09 2.37 16.31
CA THR A 216 16.73 3.33 17.26
C THR A 216 17.73 4.23 16.57
N ARG A 217 18.53 3.68 15.66
CA ARG A 217 19.45 4.49 14.84
C ARG A 217 18.68 5.44 13.91
N PHE A 218 17.57 4.99 13.32
CA PHE A 218 16.74 5.83 12.47
C PHE A 218 16.12 7.01 13.24
N LEU A 219 15.55 6.74 14.43
CA LEU A 219 14.93 7.78 15.26
C LEU A 219 15.94 8.79 15.84
N ARG A 220 17.20 8.36 16.07
CA ARG A 220 18.25 9.18 16.69
C ARG A 220 19.30 9.67 15.68
N HIS A 221 19.10 9.45 14.40
CA HIS A 221 20.11 9.79 13.40
C HIS A 221 20.33 11.31 13.34
N PRO A 222 21.59 11.81 13.44
CA PRO A 222 21.87 13.26 13.47
C PRO A 222 21.34 14.02 12.26
N ALA A 223 21.34 13.40 11.07
CA ALA A 223 20.78 14.01 9.88
C ALA A 223 19.25 14.20 9.93
N PHE A 224 18.55 13.61 10.89
CA PHE A 224 17.12 13.81 11.14
C PHE A 224 16.86 14.66 12.40
N ALA A 225 17.86 15.42 12.84
CA ALA A 225 17.72 16.39 13.92
C ALA A 225 17.56 17.81 13.35
N ASP A 226 16.90 18.66 14.12
CA ASP A 226 16.84 20.11 13.88
C ASP A 226 18.17 20.79 14.32
N GLU A 227 18.24 22.09 14.20
CA GLU A 227 19.40 22.89 14.58
C GLU A 227 19.71 22.83 16.09
N ASN A 228 18.73 22.48 16.91
CA ASN A 228 18.85 22.32 18.36
C ASN A 228 19.15 20.87 18.77
N GLY A 229 19.34 19.95 17.80
CA GLY A 229 19.59 18.55 18.06
C GLY A 229 18.34 17.70 18.35
N ASN A 230 17.13 18.27 18.28
CA ASN A 230 15.90 17.53 18.49
C ASN A 230 15.54 16.71 17.25
N SER A 231 15.10 15.46 17.47
CA SER A 231 14.69 14.62 16.34
C SER A 231 13.49 15.19 15.60
N LEU A 232 13.59 15.32 14.28
CA LEU A 232 12.50 15.67 13.37
C LEU A 232 11.51 14.51 13.21
N ILE A 233 11.88 13.31 13.62
CA ILE A 233 11.09 12.08 13.49
C ILE A 233 10.60 11.66 14.87
N LYS A 234 9.35 11.98 15.18
CA LYS A 234 8.70 11.48 16.40
C LYS A 234 8.38 9.99 16.25
N ALA A 235 8.53 9.22 17.34
CA ALA A 235 8.28 7.79 17.36
C ALA A 235 6.89 7.41 16.85
N GLY A 236 5.85 8.16 17.22
CA GLY A 236 4.49 7.95 16.75
C GLY A 236 4.30 8.18 15.24
N ASP A 237 5.01 9.14 14.63
CA ASP A 237 4.93 9.40 13.19
C ASP A 237 5.75 8.36 12.39
N TYR A 238 6.90 7.93 12.93
CA TYR A 238 7.65 6.80 12.38
C TYR A 238 6.80 5.53 12.36
N ARG A 239 6.11 5.19 13.46
CA ARG A 239 5.18 4.07 13.51
C ARG A 239 4.12 4.16 12.40
N LYS A 240 3.48 5.33 12.21
CA LYS A 240 2.49 5.52 11.14
C LYS A 240 3.11 5.32 9.74
N ALA A 241 4.34 5.76 9.54
CA ALA A 241 5.08 5.56 8.29
C ALA A 241 5.38 4.07 8.06
N VAL A 242 5.86 3.34 9.07
CA VAL A 242 6.12 1.90 9.04
C VAL A 242 4.86 1.09 8.71
N LEU A 243 3.72 1.39 9.35
CA LEU A 243 2.45 0.68 9.09
C LEU A 243 1.99 0.80 7.63
N ARG A 244 2.32 1.91 6.96
CA ARG A 244 2.06 2.11 5.52
C ARG A 244 3.14 1.45 4.66
N HIS A 245 4.41 1.54 5.07
CA HIS A 245 5.59 1.10 4.34
C HIS A 245 6.53 0.26 5.24
N PRO A 246 6.22 -1.03 5.43
CA PRO A 246 6.99 -1.91 6.33
C PRO A 246 8.47 -2.04 6.01
N ALA A 247 8.87 -1.78 4.76
CA ALA A 247 10.27 -1.82 4.35
C ALA A 247 11.15 -0.83 5.14
N LEU A 248 10.56 0.22 5.73
CA LEU A 248 11.26 1.21 6.54
C LEU A 248 11.93 0.60 7.79
N LEU A 249 11.37 -0.49 8.35
CA LEU A 249 11.98 -1.21 9.48
C LEU A 249 13.33 -1.87 9.14
N LEU A 250 13.58 -2.12 7.86
CA LEU A 250 14.79 -2.78 7.37
C LEU A 250 15.69 -1.83 6.58
N GLN A 251 15.31 -0.54 6.52
CA GLN A 251 16.08 0.46 5.79
C GLN A 251 17.33 0.85 6.59
N ASN A 252 18.47 0.92 5.90
CA ASN A 252 19.70 1.44 6.48
C ASN A 252 19.52 2.94 6.80
N PRO A 253 19.66 3.35 8.07
CA PRO A 253 19.47 4.75 8.48
C PRO A 253 20.45 5.73 7.80
N ASP A 254 21.70 5.34 7.60
CA ASP A 254 22.72 6.20 6.98
C ASP A 254 22.39 6.46 5.50
N LEU A 255 21.91 5.41 4.79
CA LEU A 255 21.47 5.55 3.41
C LEU A 255 20.21 6.44 3.30
N ALA A 256 19.26 6.25 4.21
CA ALA A 256 18.08 7.11 4.27
C ALA A 256 18.45 8.57 4.52
N ALA A 257 19.40 8.81 5.43
CA ALA A 257 19.92 10.14 5.74
C ALA A 257 20.66 10.77 4.53
N ALA A 258 21.48 9.98 3.83
CA ALA A 258 22.16 10.40 2.62
C ALA A 258 21.16 10.79 1.51
N ASN A 259 20.10 9.99 1.31
CA ASN A 259 19.05 10.29 0.34
C ASN A 259 18.32 11.59 0.69
N ILE A 260 17.92 11.80 1.95
CA ILE A 260 17.27 13.04 2.39
C ILE A 260 18.18 14.24 2.17
N SER A 261 19.43 14.17 2.63
CA SER A 261 20.40 15.26 2.49
C SER A 261 20.72 15.55 1.03
N GLY A 262 20.84 14.51 0.21
CA GLY A 262 21.10 14.64 -1.22
C GLY A 262 19.96 15.34 -1.97
N VAL A 263 18.70 15.13 -1.60
CA VAL A 263 17.57 15.87 -2.22
C VAL A 263 17.55 17.31 -1.73
N VAL A 264 17.65 17.54 -0.41
CA VAL A 264 17.58 18.89 0.18
C VAL A 264 18.69 19.81 -0.37
N ASN A 265 19.91 19.28 -0.51
CA ASN A 265 21.07 20.04 -0.97
C ASN A 265 21.32 19.90 -2.48
N HIS A 266 20.37 19.38 -3.25
CA HIS A 266 20.59 19.14 -4.66
C HIS A 266 20.63 20.45 -5.45
N PRO A 267 21.67 20.70 -6.28
CA PRO A 267 21.84 21.97 -6.99
C PRO A 267 20.65 22.38 -7.87
N LEU A 268 19.98 21.39 -8.46
CA LEU A 268 18.77 21.64 -9.27
C LEU A 268 17.55 22.04 -8.43
N LEU A 269 17.57 21.83 -7.11
CA LEU A 269 16.52 22.26 -6.17
C LEU A 269 16.99 23.42 -5.29
N ALA A 270 17.92 24.22 -5.80
CA ALA A 270 18.37 25.45 -5.16
C ALA A 270 17.79 26.68 -5.87
N THR A 271 17.76 27.80 -5.15
CA THR A 271 17.50 29.14 -5.67
C THR A 271 18.72 29.65 -6.48
N ALA A 272 18.60 30.81 -7.09
CA ALA A 272 19.69 31.39 -7.89
C ALA A 272 20.95 31.73 -7.06
N ASP A 273 20.78 32.01 -5.77
CA ASP A 273 21.86 32.26 -4.80
C ASP A 273 22.43 30.98 -4.17
N GLY A 274 21.96 29.79 -4.62
CA GLY A 274 22.43 28.50 -4.14
C GLY A 274 21.73 28.00 -2.86
N SER A 275 20.80 28.74 -2.29
CA SER A 275 20.07 28.32 -1.10
C SER A 275 19.05 27.18 -1.41
N PRO A 276 18.90 26.16 -0.55
CA PRO A 276 17.94 25.10 -0.77
C PRO A 276 16.49 25.61 -0.82
N LEU A 277 15.70 25.16 -1.80
CA LEU A 277 14.27 25.49 -1.94
C LEU A 277 13.38 24.79 -0.91
N THR A 278 13.90 23.83 -0.15
CA THR A 278 13.18 23.13 0.92
C THR A 278 14.08 22.91 2.11
N SER A 279 13.53 23.00 3.31
CA SER A 279 14.25 22.64 4.51
C SER A 279 14.25 21.12 4.72
N ARG A 280 15.26 20.63 5.44
CA ARG A 280 15.33 19.23 5.87
C ARG A 280 14.06 18.80 6.60
N ALA A 281 13.56 19.65 7.51
CA ALA A 281 12.36 19.38 8.28
C ALA A 281 11.11 19.22 7.41
N GLU A 282 10.95 20.01 6.36
CA GLU A 282 9.83 19.89 5.42
C GLU A 282 9.92 18.58 4.61
N TYR A 283 11.11 18.27 4.12
CA TYR A 283 11.31 17.07 3.33
C TYR A 283 11.16 15.77 4.17
N VAL A 284 11.68 15.75 5.40
CA VAL A 284 11.47 14.64 6.35
C VAL A 284 9.98 14.44 6.66
N ARG A 285 9.22 15.52 6.88
CA ARG A 285 7.76 15.43 7.07
C ARG A 285 7.04 14.87 5.84
N ALA A 286 7.49 15.22 4.64
CA ALA A 286 6.99 14.62 3.39
C ALA A 286 7.37 13.14 3.29
N ALA A 287 8.60 12.77 3.63
CA ALA A 287 9.08 11.39 3.63
C ALA A 287 8.33 10.51 4.65
N LEU A 288 7.96 11.03 5.82
CA LEU A 288 7.12 10.30 6.78
C LEU A 288 5.70 10.02 6.25
N LYS A 289 5.18 10.84 5.34
CA LYS A 289 3.92 10.56 4.64
C LYS A 289 4.10 9.58 3.49
N GLN A 290 5.24 9.60 2.81
CA GLN A 290 5.61 8.78 1.65
C GLN A 290 6.98 8.15 1.90
N ALA A 291 7.01 7.06 2.67
CA ALA A 291 8.26 6.48 3.19
C ALA A 291 9.23 5.95 2.11
N SER A 292 8.76 5.76 0.87
CA SER A 292 9.65 5.47 -0.27
C SER A 292 10.68 6.57 -0.51
N LEU A 293 10.44 7.81 -0.05
CA LEU A 293 11.39 8.92 -0.18
C LEU A 293 12.66 8.73 0.67
N PHE A 294 12.63 7.90 1.71
CA PHE A 294 13.84 7.50 2.42
C PHE A 294 14.72 6.53 1.63
N ILE A 295 14.15 5.87 0.61
CA ILE A 295 14.78 4.76 -0.12
C ILE A 295 15.23 5.20 -1.52
N ILE A 296 14.48 6.11 -2.15
CA ILE A 296 14.72 6.55 -3.53
C ILE A 296 15.94 7.49 -3.57
N THR A 297 16.78 7.32 -4.59
CA THR A 297 17.97 8.15 -4.78
C THR A 297 17.61 9.62 -5.08
N PRO A 298 18.43 10.58 -4.65
CA PRO A 298 18.20 12.00 -4.90
C PRO A 298 17.96 12.33 -6.37
N ASP A 299 18.79 11.82 -7.26
CA ASP A 299 18.68 12.08 -8.71
C ASP A 299 17.32 11.60 -9.28
N THR A 300 16.81 10.48 -8.79
CA THR A 300 15.49 10.00 -9.21
C THR A 300 14.37 10.96 -8.79
N VAL A 301 14.41 11.44 -7.54
CA VAL A 301 13.42 12.39 -7.02
C VAL A 301 13.50 13.71 -7.80
N VAL A 302 14.70 14.25 -7.96
CA VAL A 302 14.95 15.51 -8.67
C VAL A 302 14.60 15.39 -10.15
N GLY A 303 14.95 14.25 -10.77
CA GLY A 303 14.59 13.94 -12.15
C GLY A 303 13.08 14.00 -12.39
N LYS A 304 12.27 13.47 -11.44
CA LYS A 304 10.80 13.53 -11.53
C LYS A 304 10.27 14.96 -11.39
N ILE A 305 10.77 15.75 -10.45
CA ILE A 305 10.38 17.15 -10.29
C ILE A 305 10.72 17.95 -11.56
N ASN A 306 11.93 17.81 -12.09
CA ASN A 306 12.34 18.45 -13.33
C ASN A 306 11.52 17.96 -14.54
N GLY A 307 11.21 16.67 -14.58
CA GLY A 307 10.34 16.09 -15.60
C GLY A 307 8.94 16.72 -15.60
N ILE A 308 8.34 16.94 -14.41
CA ILE A 308 7.05 17.65 -14.31
C ILE A 308 7.16 19.08 -14.84
N ILE A 309 8.19 19.82 -14.42
CA ILE A 309 8.37 21.22 -14.80
C ILE A 309 8.58 21.38 -16.31
N ARG A 310 9.35 20.46 -16.93
CA ARG A 310 9.74 20.55 -18.35
C ARG A 310 8.85 19.71 -19.27
N HIS A 311 7.78 19.09 -18.75
CA HIS A 311 6.91 18.26 -19.59
C HIS A 311 6.16 19.12 -20.62
N PRO A 312 6.20 18.79 -21.93
CA PRO A 312 5.57 19.60 -22.97
C PRO A 312 4.08 19.84 -22.72
N ASP A 313 3.35 18.82 -22.27
CA ASP A 313 1.93 18.92 -21.96
C ASP A 313 1.60 19.70 -20.68
N LEU A 314 2.59 20.01 -19.84
CA LEU A 314 2.47 20.87 -18.66
C LEU A 314 3.08 22.26 -18.88
N SER A 315 3.46 22.56 -20.12
CA SER A 315 3.95 23.87 -20.55
C SER A 315 2.81 24.70 -21.14
N GLY A 316 3.02 26.01 -21.14
CA GLY A 316 2.11 26.96 -21.78
C GLY A 316 2.12 26.86 -23.32
N THR A 317 1.21 27.57 -23.96
CA THR A 317 1.13 27.67 -25.42
C THR A 317 2.38 28.31 -26.03
N ASP A 318 3.13 29.07 -25.24
CA ASP A 318 4.43 29.68 -25.60
C ASP A 318 5.63 28.73 -25.37
N GLY A 319 5.38 27.49 -24.97
CA GLY A 319 6.41 26.49 -24.65
C GLY A 319 7.11 26.71 -23.30
N ARG A 320 6.74 27.74 -22.54
CA ARG A 320 7.33 27.99 -21.22
C ARG A 320 6.64 27.12 -20.14
N PRO A 321 7.37 26.69 -19.10
CA PRO A 321 6.77 25.97 -17.99
C PRO A 321 5.67 26.80 -17.31
N VAL A 322 4.48 26.22 -17.16
CA VAL A 322 3.39 26.83 -16.37
C VAL A 322 3.66 26.73 -14.87
N ILE A 323 4.46 25.73 -14.48
CA ILE A 323 4.83 25.45 -13.08
C ILE A 323 6.27 25.86 -12.87
N ASP A 324 6.52 26.84 -12.02
CA ASP A 324 7.88 27.14 -11.59
C ASP A 324 8.42 26.09 -10.59
N LYS A 325 9.72 26.08 -10.40
CA LYS A 325 10.43 25.10 -9.57
C LYS A 325 9.95 25.13 -8.10
N ALA A 326 9.83 26.32 -7.54
CA ALA A 326 9.43 26.50 -6.13
C ALA A 326 7.98 26.07 -5.90
N ALA A 327 7.08 26.42 -6.83
CA ALA A 327 5.68 26.02 -6.77
C ALA A 327 5.52 24.49 -6.92
N CYS A 328 6.27 23.86 -7.84
CA CYS A 328 6.29 22.41 -8.02
C CYS A 328 6.76 21.71 -6.74
N LEU A 329 7.88 22.15 -6.17
CA LEU A 329 8.41 21.57 -4.93
C LEU A 329 7.45 21.75 -3.76
N LYS A 330 6.87 22.94 -3.59
CA LYS A 330 5.86 23.22 -2.56
C LYS A 330 4.61 22.33 -2.72
N ALA A 331 4.18 22.10 -3.95
CA ALA A 331 3.09 21.17 -4.26
C ALA A 331 3.47 19.73 -3.88
N ALA A 332 4.69 19.28 -4.22
CA ALA A 332 5.19 17.96 -3.89
C ALA A 332 5.36 17.75 -2.37
N LEU A 333 5.79 18.74 -1.62
CA LEU A 333 5.86 18.68 -0.16
C LEU A 333 4.47 18.54 0.50
N LYS A 334 3.44 19.15 -0.10
CA LYS A 334 2.04 18.97 0.33
C LYS A 334 1.50 17.58 -0.04
N MET A 335 1.82 17.09 -1.25
CA MET A 335 1.41 15.82 -1.82
C MET A 335 2.65 14.99 -2.20
N PRO A 336 3.29 14.27 -1.26
CA PRO A 336 4.56 13.60 -1.50
C PRO A 336 4.55 12.52 -2.57
N ALA A 337 3.37 12.07 -2.99
CA ALA A 337 3.21 11.19 -4.13
C ALA A 337 3.80 11.78 -5.42
N LEU A 338 3.83 13.13 -5.57
CA LEU A 338 4.42 13.79 -6.74
C LEU A 338 5.93 13.54 -6.89
N PHE A 339 6.65 13.26 -5.81
CA PHE A 339 8.06 12.88 -5.88
C PHE A 339 8.30 11.49 -6.49
N VAL A 340 7.25 10.64 -6.56
CA VAL A 340 7.40 9.24 -6.99
C VAL A 340 6.62 8.91 -8.26
N ILE A 341 5.59 9.66 -8.59
CA ILE A 341 4.79 9.48 -9.81
C ILE A 341 5.59 9.89 -11.04
N LEU A 342 5.35 9.23 -12.16
CA LEU A 342 5.95 9.59 -13.45
C LEU A 342 5.35 10.91 -13.98
N PRO A 343 6.16 11.82 -14.51
CA PRO A 343 5.69 13.08 -15.12
C PRO A 343 4.62 12.85 -16.20
N GLU A 344 4.78 11.80 -17.01
CA GLU A 344 3.84 11.40 -18.06
C GLU A 344 2.46 11.06 -17.51
N THR A 345 2.41 10.43 -16.32
CA THR A 345 1.14 10.13 -15.65
C THR A 345 0.43 11.40 -15.20
N ILE A 346 1.19 12.37 -14.69
CA ILE A 346 0.63 13.67 -14.28
C ILE A 346 0.10 14.42 -15.50
N ALA A 347 0.88 14.46 -16.59
CA ALA A 347 0.48 15.08 -17.85
C ALA A 347 -0.78 14.42 -18.45
N ALA A 348 -0.83 13.08 -18.42
CA ALA A 348 -2.00 12.32 -18.87
C ALA A 348 -3.25 12.64 -18.02
N ASN A 349 -3.09 12.75 -16.68
CA ASN A 349 -4.20 13.14 -15.80
C ASN A 349 -4.71 14.55 -16.12
N VAL A 350 -3.81 15.53 -16.26
CA VAL A 350 -4.17 16.90 -16.60
C VAL A 350 -4.89 16.96 -17.95
N ASN A 351 -4.31 16.38 -18.99
CA ASN A 351 -4.90 16.36 -20.34
C ASN A 351 -6.25 15.61 -20.34
N GLY A 352 -6.33 14.49 -19.59
CA GLY A 352 -7.56 13.72 -19.47
C GLY A 352 -8.71 14.52 -18.82
N VAL A 353 -8.42 15.37 -17.83
CA VAL A 353 -9.43 16.27 -17.25
C VAL A 353 -9.83 17.35 -18.24
N VAL A 354 -8.84 18.06 -18.81
CA VAL A 354 -9.12 19.19 -19.71
C VAL A 354 -9.92 18.76 -20.94
N ARG A 355 -9.64 17.57 -21.48
CA ARG A 355 -10.33 17.02 -22.67
C ARG A 355 -11.51 16.12 -22.34
N HIS A 356 -11.91 16.02 -21.07
CA HIS A 356 -12.97 15.07 -20.66
C HIS A 356 -14.33 15.47 -21.27
N PRO A 357 -15.05 14.54 -21.94
CA PRO A 357 -16.32 14.87 -22.62
C PRO A 357 -17.38 15.50 -21.70
N ALA A 358 -17.45 15.09 -20.43
CA ALA A 358 -18.37 15.65 -19.46
C ALA A 358 -18.00 17.07 -19.00
N LEU A 359 -16.79 17.56 -19.31
CA LEU A 359 -16.27 18.86 -18.95
C LEU A 359 -16.12 19.77 -20.18
N GLN A 360 -17.12 19.74 -21.03
CA GLN A 360 -17.26 20.64 -22.17
C GLN A 360 -18.36 21.68 -21.86
N ASN A 361 -18.20 22.85 -22.48
CA ASN A 361 -19.25 23.88 -22.50
C ASN A 361 -20.33 23.51 -23.54
N GLU A 362 -21.33 24.37 -23.68
CA GLU A 362 -22.45 24.18 -24.63
C GLU A 362 -22.02 24.15 -26.09
N GLN A 363 -20.84 24.71 -26.39
CA GLN A 363 -20.24 24.75 -27.74
C GLN A 363 -19.29 23.58 -27.99
N GLY A 364 -19.21 22.59 -27.07
CA GLY A 364 -18.29 21.43 -27.16
C GLY A 364 -16.82 21.78 -26.89
N GLN A 365 -16.52 22.97 -26.40
CA GLN A 365 -15.16 23.38 -26.05
C GLN A 365 -14.83 22.96 -24.59
N PRO A 366 -13.54 22.70 -24.28
CA PRO A 366 -13.13 22.40 -22.93
C PRO A 366 -13.56 23.46 -21.92
N MET A 367 -14.15 23.04 -20.82
CA MET A 367 -14.56 23.90 -19.72
C MET A 367 -13.38 24.61 -19.05
N PHE A 368 -12.22 23.96 -19.01
CA PHE A 368 -11.00 24.49 -18.44
C PHE A 368 -9.94 24.72 -19.52
N ARG A 369 -9.30 25.88 -19.51
CA ARG A 369 -8.04 26.08 -20.23
C ARG A 369 -6.95 25.29 -19.49
N ARG A 370 -6.09 24.59 -20.25
CA ARG A 370 -5.05 23.72 -19.67
C ARG A 370 -4.17 24.42 -18.66
N GLU A 371 -3.68 25.61 -18.99
CA GLU A 371 -2.80 26.39 -18.12
C GLU A 371 -3.48 26.80 -16.81
N ASP A 372 -4.75 27.20 -16.86
CA ASP A 372 -5.50 27.61 -15.69
C ASP A 372 -5.78 26.43 -14.77
N TYR A 373 -6.10 25.26 -15.37
CA TYR A 373 -6.24 24.02 -14.61
C TYR A 373 -4.93 23.62 -13.93
N ILE A 374 -3.78 23.69 -14.62
CA ILE A 374 -2.46 23.40 -14.05
C ILE A 374 -2.19 24.34 -12.87
N ARG A 375 -2.41 25.65 -13.00
CA ARG A 375 -2.22 26.62 -11.90
C ARG A 375 -3.12 26.31 -10.70
N ALA A 376 -4.36 25.90 -10.93
CA ALA A 376 -5.26 25.46 -9.89
C ALA A 376 -4.79 24.17 -9.23
N ALA A 377 -4.33 23.19 -10.03
CA ALA A 377 -3.83 21.92 -9.56
C ALA A 377 -2.53 22.05 -8.73
N VAL A 378 -1.65 22.98 -9.05
CA VAL A 378 -0.46 23.27 -8.21
C VAL A 378 -0.87 23.81 -6.82
N ARG A 379 -1.92 24.63 -6.75
CA ARG A 379 -2.48 25.08 -5.44
C ARG A 379 -3.12 23.94 -4.66
N GLN A 380 -3.76 22.99 -5.36
CA GLN A 380 -4.40 21.79 -4.81
C GLN A 380 -3.78 20.52 -5.45
N PRO A 381 -2.61 20.05 -4.96
CA PRO A 381 -1.80 19.05 -5.66
C PRO A 381 -2.45 17.67 -5.83
N SER A 382 -3.49 17.36 -5.06
CA SER A 382 -4.26 16.13 -5.26
C SER A 382 -4.93 16.05 -6.63
N LEU A 383 -5.19 17.18 -7.31
CA LEU A 383 -5.73 17.22 -8.68
C LEU A 383 -4.74 16.68 -9.72
N LEU A 384 -3.43 16.76 -9.45
CA LEU A 384 -2.40 16.23 -10.34
C LEU A 384 -2.33 14.70 -10.33
N VAL A 385 -2.79 14.08 -9.23
CA VAL A 385 -2.69 12.62 -9.01
C VAL A 385 -4.02 11.88 -9.11
N GLN A 386 -5.13 12.59 -9.07
CA GLN A 386 -6.45 11.98 -9.25
C GLN A 386 -6.70 11.59 -10.70
N SER A 387 -7.50 10.51 -10.89
CA SER A 387 -7.91 10.10 -12.23
C SER A 387 -8.81 11.17 -12.87
N PRO A 388 -8.71 11.37 -14.20
CA PRO A 388 -9.58 12.30 -14.93
C PRO A 388 -11.06 12.06 -14.70
N GLN A 389 -11.46 10.79 -14.67
CA GLN A 389 -12.84 10.37 -14.44
C GLN A 389 -13.35 10.84 -13.06
N THR A 390 -12.54 10.71 -12.00
CA THR A 390 -12.92 11.15 -10.65
C THR A 390 -13.11 12.66 -10.57
N VAL A 391 -12.19 13.42 -11.17
CA VAL A 391 -12.29 14.88 -11.19
C VAL A 391 -13.50 15.31 -12.02
N ALA A 392 -13.73 14.68 -13.18
CA ALA A 392 -14.87 14.99 -14.03
C ALA A 392 -16.20 14.71 -13.31
N GLU A 393 -16.33 13.59 -12.59
CA GLU A 393 -17.51 13.30 -11.77
C GLU A 393 -17.76 14.41 -10.74
N HIS A 394 -16.72 14.83 -10.02
CA HIS A 394 -16.84 15.88 -9.00
C HIS A 394 -17.26 17.21 -9.62
N VAL A 395 -16.61 17.63 -10.71
CA VAL A 395 -16.92 18.89 -11.38
C VAL A 395 -18.34 18.87 -11.99
N THR A 396 -18.77 17.73 -12.55
CA THR A 396 -20.15 17.58 -13.06
C THR A 396 -21.18 17.78 -11.93
N ILE A 397 -20.97 17.16 -10.77
CA ILE A 397 -21.85 17.35 -9.60
C ILE A 397 -21.87 18.83 -9.17
N ILE A 398 -20.72 19.51 -9.18
CA ILE A 398 -20.62 20.94 -8.84
C ILE A 398 -21.36 21.78 -9.88
N LYS A 399 -21.13 21.49 -11.19
CA LYS A 399 -21.77 22.19 -12.29
C LYS A 399 -23.28 22.10 -12.19
N ASP A 400 -23.80 20.87 -12.06
CA ASP A 400 -25.25 20.63 -11.97
C ASP A 400 -25.86 21.37 -10.76
N LEU A 401 -25.19 21.36 -9.61
CA LEU A 401 -25.68 22.04 -8.42
C LEU A 401 -25.67 23.56 -8.58
N LEU A 402 -24.58 24.14 -9.07
CA LEU A 402 -24.44 25.60 -9.19
C LEU A 402 -25.36 26.19 -10.26
N LEU A 403 -25.59 25.49 -11.38
CA LEU A 403 -26.50 25.91 -12.43
C LEU A 403 -27.97 25.72 -12.00
N LYS A 404 -28.31 24.56 -11.42
CA LYS A 404 -29.68 24.28 -10.94
C LYS A 404 -30.15 25.24 -9.87
N GLU A 405 -29.25 25.69 -9.00
CA GLU A 405 -29.56 26.64 -7.92
C GLU A 405 -29.38 28.10 -8.37
N GLU A 406 -29.16 28.35 -9.67
CA GLU A 406 -28.95 29.70 -10.24
C GLU A 406 -27.84 30.50 -9.53
N ILE A 407 -26.84 29.79 -8.96
CA ILE A 407 -25.70 30.39 -8.25
C ILE A 407 -24.65 30.89 -9.24
N CYS A 408 -24.49 30.17 -10.35
CA CYS A 408 -23.69 30.57 -11.51
C CYS A 408 -24.59 30.69 -12.74
N PRO A 409 -24.40 31.70 -13.57
CA PRO A 409 -25.25 31.93 -14.75
C PRO A 409 -25.01 30.90 -15.86
N ASP A 410 -23.77 30.41 -15.98
CA ASP A 410 -23.32 29.54 -17.07
C ASP A 410 -22.15 28.64 -16.66
N THR A 411 -21.74 27.79 -17.60
CA THR A 411 -20.62 26.84 -17.41
C THR A 411 -19.28 27.57 -17.21
N ALA A 412 -19.08 28.75 -17.80
CA ALA A 412 -17.85 29.52 -17.66
C ALA A 412 -17.70 30.04 -16.23
N ALA A 413 -18.78 30.55 -15.62
CA ALA A 413 -18.80 30.98 -14.23
C ALA A 413 -18.57 29.81 -13.26
N VAL A 414 -19.04 28.59 -13.60
CA VAL A 414 -18.73 27.38 -12.82
C VAL A 414 -17.25 27.01 -12.95
N ALA A 415 -16.68 27.12 -14.15
CA ALA A 415 -15.26 26.87 -14.37
C ALA A 415 -14.39 27.83 -13.54
N ASP A 416 -14.67 29.11 -13.57
CA ASP A 416 -13.99 30.13 -12.76
C ASP A 416 -14.11 29.82 -11.26
N PHE A 417 -15.30 29.44 -10.79
CA PHE A 417 -15.50 29.02 -9.40
C PHE A 417 -14.61 27.82 -9.01
N CYS A 418 -14.55 26.79 -9.85
CA CYS A 418 -13.72 25.60 -9.62
C CYS A 418 -12.22 25.95 -9.61
N LEU A 419 -11.78 26.76 -10.57
CA LEU A 419 -10.39 27.20 -10.68
C LEU A 419 -9.97 28.10 -9.50
N THR A 420 -10.87 28.98 -9.03
CA THR A 420 -10.62 29.82 -7.86
C THR A 420 -10.61 29.01 -6.56
N ASN A 421 -11.44 27.98 -6.46
CA ASN A 421 -11.59 27.12 -5.28
C ASN A 421 -11.26 25.65 -5.59
N PRO A 422 -10.00 25.30 -5.95
CA PRO A 422 -9.67 23.97 -6.48
C PRO A 422 -9.86 22.83 -5.46
N ILE A 423 -9.92 23.13 -4.16
CA ILE A 423 -10.27 22.17 -3.12
C ILE A 423 -11.66 21.54 -3.35
N THR A 424 -12.58 22.27 -4.00
CA THR A 424 -13.92 21.76 -4.28
C THR A 424 -13.94 20.59 -5.23
N MET A 425 -13.03 20.57 -6.21
CA MET A 425 -12.88 19.49 -7.19
C MET A 425 -12.34 18.17 -6.60
N VAL A 426 -11.81 18.19 -5.38
CA VAL A 426 -11.31 17.00 -4.66
C VAL A 426 -12.22 16.54 -3.54
N LEU A 427 -13.36 17.19 -3.36
CA LEU A 427 -14.38 16.74 -2.42
C LEU A 427 -15.01 15.45 -2.95
N GLY A 428 -15.04 14.37 -2.13
CA GLY A 428 -15.65 13.11 -2.56
C GLY A 428 -17.11 13.27 -2.99
N SER A 429 -17.53 12.46 -3.97
CA SER A 429 -18.87 12.50 -4.59
C SER A 429 -20.00 12.55 -3.58
N ASP A 430 -19.96 11.75 -2.51
CA ASP A 430 -20.98 11.79 -1.46
C ASP A 430 -21.03 13.13 -0.70
N ASN A 431 -19.86 13.77 -0.52
CA ASN A 431 -19.83 15.10 0.09
C ASN A 431 -20.49 16.12 -0.83
N LEU A 432 -20.17 16.09 -2.10
CA LEU A 432 -20.77 16.98 -3.10
C LEU A 432 -22.28 16.72 -3.21
N LYS A 433 -22.70 15.47 -3.29
CA LYS A 433 -24.13 15.08 -3.33
C LYS A 433 -24.89 15.50 -2.04
N SER A 434 -24.24 15.52 -0.88
CA SER A 434 -24.87 16.05 0.35
C SER A 434 -25.18 17.56 0.28
N ARG A 435 -24.55 18.29 -0.62
CA ARG A 435 -24.76 19.71 -0.80
C ARG A 435 -26.06 20.06 -1.50
N TYR A 436 -26.64 19.12 -2.27
CA TYR A 436 -28.01 19.24 -2.74
C TYR A 436 -29.01 19.29 -1.59
N LEU A 437 -28.80 18.46 -0.55
CA LEU A 437 -29.63 18.50 0.66
C LEU A 437 -29.47 19.83 1.43
N TYR A 438 -28.24 20.35 1.44
CA TYR A 438 -27.95 21.63 2.06
C TYR A 438 -28.62 22.78 1.30
N ALA A 439 -28.61 22.78 -0.01
CA ALA A 439 -29.33 23.72 -0.86
C ALA A 439 -30.86 23.63 -0.63
N TYR A 440 -31.39 22.42 -0.64
CA TYR A 440 -32.78 22.14 -0.38
C TYR A 440 -33.22 22.70 1.01
N ALA A 441 -32.45 22.39 2.06
CA ALA A 441 -32.74 22.88 3.41
C ALA A 441 -32.73 24.43 3.50
N LYS A 442 -31.80 25.08 2.80
CA LYS A 442 -31.75 26.56 2.72
C LYS A 442 -32.99 27.14 2.04
N ARG A 443 -33.42 26.60 0.92
CA ARG A 443 -34.65 27.06 0.23
C ARG A 443 -35.88 26.86 1.09
N ARG A 444 -35.99 25.77 1.82
CA ARG A 444 -37.12 25.53 2.75
C ARG A 444 -37.21 26.59 3.84
N ARG A 445 -36.10 27.22 4.20
CA ARG A 445 -36.06 28.34 5.14
C ARG A 445 -36.22 29.72 4.48
N GLY A 446 -36.50 29.79 3.19
CA GLY A 446 -36.57 31.03 2.42
C GLY A 446 -35.20 31.68 2.14
N GLU A 447 -34.08 30.95 2.41
CA GLU A 447 -32.75 31.47 2.13
C GLU A 447 -32.35 31.14 0.68
N LYS A 448 -31.82 32.13 -0.06
CA LYS A 448 -31.24 31.88 -1.39
C LYS A 448 -29.87 31.17 -1.25
N PRO A 449 -29.67 29.97 -1.81
CA PRO A 449 -28.37 29.33 -1.82
C PRO A 449 -27.34 30.19 -2.58
N GLY A 450 -26.10 30.27 -2.05
CA GLY A 450 -25.02 31.01 -2.69
C GLY A 450 -23.74 30.14 -2.81
N LYS A 451 -22.65 30.69 -3.37
CA LYS A 451 -21.35 29.95 -3.61
C LYS A 451 -20.81 29.25 -2.34
N LYS A 452 -21.15 29.76 -1.14
CA LYS A 452 -20.79 29.10 0.14
C LYS A 452 -21.35 27.69 0.29
N ILE A 453 -22.40 27.34 -0.47
CA ILE A 453 -22.98 25.99 -0.42
C ILE A 453 -21.97 24.89 -0.73
N ILE A 454 -21.01 25.17 -1.61
CA ILE A 454 -19.90 24.26 -1.93
C ILE A 454 -18.71 24.46 -0.98
N ALA A 455 -18.45 25.71 -0.57
CA ALA A 455 -17.26 26.08 0.21
C ALA A 455 -17.38 25.81 1.71
N ASP A 456 -18.60 25.72 2.26
CA ASP A 456 -18.83 25.52 3.70
C ASP A 456 -18.20 24.20 4.20
N THR A 457 -17.67 24.24 5.42
CA THR A 457 -17.10 23.06 6.06
C THR A 457 -18.16 22.01 6.34
N LYS A 458 -17.74 20.74 6.43
CA LYS A 458 -18.62 19.62 6.79
C LYS A 458 -19.35 19.88 8.12
N GLY A 459 -18.69 20.49 9.10
CA GLY A 459 -19.28 20.84 10.39
C GLY A 459 -20.42 21.83 10.24
N LYS A 460 -20.18 22.96 9.60
CA LYS A 460 -21.23 24.00 9.37
C LYS A 460 -22.43 23.43 8.62
N MET A 461 -22.19 22.64 7.57
CA MET A 461 -23.25 22.00 6.82
C MET A 461 -24.05 21.02 7.68
N ARG A 462 -23.37 20.20 8.50
CA ARG A 462 -24.03 19.28 9.44
C ARG A 462 -24.90 20.01 10.45
N ASP A 463 -24.36 21.05 11.08
CA ASP A 463 -25.08 21.81 12.12
C ASP A 463 -26.31 22.50 11.55
N TYR A 464 -26.23 23.00 10.31
CA TYR A 464 -27.37 23.55 9.60
C TYR A 464 -28.43 22.49 9.27
N LEU A 465 -28.01 21.34 8.71
CA LEU A 465 -28.90 20.22 8.38
C LEU A 465 -29.57 19.64 9.62
N ALA A 466 -28.88 19.62 10.76
CA ALA A 466 -29.41 19.14 12.03
C ALA A 466 -30.57 20.00 12.58
N GLN A 467 -30.65 21.27 12.18
CA GLN A 467 -31.69 22.20 12.57
C GLN A 467 -32.78 22.40 11.51
N SER A 468 -32.72 21.62 10.41
CA SER A 468 -33.61 21.82 9.27
C SER A 468 -34.79 20.85 9.31
N ASP A 469 -35.92 21.31 8.82
CA ASP A 469 -37.08 20.46 8.58
C ASP A 469 -36.99 19.83 7.18
N PHE A 470 -37.28 18.55 7.10
CA PHE A 470 -37.27 17.80 5.86
C PHE A 470 -38.69 17.28 5.56
N SER A 471 -39.09 17.36 4.29
CA SER A 471 -40.38 16.79 3.87
C SER A 471 -40.33 15.25 3.91
N ALA A 472 -41.50 14.64 4.11
CA ALA A 472 -41.65 13.18 4.06
C ALA A 472 -41.29 12.59 2.68
N ASP A 473 -41.17 13.44 1.65
CA ASP A 473 -40.97 13.05 0.25
C ASP A 473 -39.48 12.97 -0.18
N LEU A 474 -38.55 13.16 0.77
CA LEU A 474 -37.12 12.95 0.44
C LEU A 474 -36.87 11.50 0.01
N PRO A 475 -36.15 11.28 -1.09
CA PRO A 475 -35.79 9.93 -1.54
C PRO A 475 -35.02 9.15 -0.46
N GLU A 476 -35.25 7.86 -0.35
CA GLU A 476 -34.59 6.98 0.65
C GLU A 476 -33.07 7.11 0.66
N ARG A 477 -32.46 7.18 -0.53
CA ARG A 477 -31.02 7.41 -0.69
C ARG A 477 -30.51 8.68 -0.02
N ASP A 478 -31.35 9.72 0.13
CA ASP A 478 -30.97 11.00 0.73
C ASP A 478 -31.08 10.94 2.26
N TYR A 479 -32.06 10.21 2.81
CA TYR A 479 -32.08 9.87 4.24
C TYR A 479 -30.90 9.02 4.64
N GLU A 480 -30.55 8.00 3.83
CA GLU A 480 -29.38 7.17 4.06
C GLU A 480 -28.08 8.00 4.03
N ARG A 481 -27.97 8.98 3.13
CA ARG A 481 -26.83 9.90 3.04
C ARG A 481 -26.74 10.81 4.26
N LEU A 482 -27.86 11.36 4.74
CA LEU A 482 -27.90 12.12 5.99
C LEU A 482 -27.39 11.29 7.15
N TYR A 483 -27.84 10.07 7.30
CA TYR A 483 -27.39 9.16 8.35
C TYR A 483 -25.91 8.79 8.20
N ARG A 484 -25.51 8.22 7.08
CA ARG A 484 -24.13 7.73 6.89
C ARG A 484 -23.09 8.85 6.98
N ARG A 485 -23.41 10.03 6.44
CA ARG A 485 -22.46 11.14 6.32
C ARG A 485 -22.49 12.10 7.50
N HIS A 486 -23.66 12.41 8.01
CA HIS A 486 -23.86 13.47 9.00
C HIS A 486 -24.35 12.94 10.35
N ARG A 487 -24.67 11.66 10.45
CA ARG A 487 -25.29 11.06 11.63
C ARG A 487 -26.61 11.74 12.01
N ILE A 488 -27.35 12.14 10.99
CA ILE A 488 -28.66 12.75 11.13
C ILE A 488 -29.72 11.71 10.76
N VAL A 489 -30.68 11.50 11.65
CA VAL A 489 -31.90 10.74 11.41
C VAL A 489 -33.06 11.72 11.32
N VAL A 490 -33.91 11.56 10.30
CA VAL A 490 -35.11 12.37 10.16
C VAL A 490 -36.30 11.55 10.65
N ALA A 491 -36.95 12.02 11.72
CA ALA A 491 -38.18 11.47 12.25
C ALA A 491 -39.24 12.55 12.26
N ASP A 492 -40.43 12.27 11.75
CA ASP A 492 -41.54 13.21 11.66
C ASP A 492 -41.19 14.57 11.01
N GLY A 493 -40.33 14.50 9.95
CA GLY A 493 -39.86 15.70 9.25
C GLY A 493 -38.73 16.47 9.97
N ARG A 494 -38.40 16.13 11.21
CA ARG A 494 -37.35 16.80 11.99
C ARG A 494 -36.05 16.04 12.00
N ALA A 495 -34.94 16.75 11.88
CA ALA A 495 -33.60 16.18 11.92
C ALA A 495 -33.14 15.97 13.38
N ASN A 496 -32.66 14.79 13.69
CA ASN A 496 -32.08 14.43 14.98
C ASN A 496 -30.63 13.96 14.81
N VAL A 497 -29.68 14.53 15.54
CA VAL A 497 -28.26 14.13 15.49
C VAL A 497 -28.03 13.01 16.47
N LEU A 498 -27.56 11.88 15.95
CA LEU A 498 -27.17 10.75 16.79
C LEU A 498 -25.79 10.95 17.44
N ALA A 499 -25.73 10.70 18.74
CA ALA A 499 -24.46 10.67 19.46
C ALA A 499 -23.52 9.59 18.90
N PRO A 500 -22.18 9.79 18.93
CA PRO A 500 -21.21 8.86 18.33
C PRO A 500 -21.30 7.41 18.84
N ARG A 501 -21.73 7.20 20.09
CA ARG A 501 -21.85 5.86 20.70
C ARG A 501 -23.10 5.09 20.27
N THR A 502 -24.17 5.76 19.90
CA THR A 502 -25.43 5.13 19.48
C THR A 502 -25.40 4.67 18.02
N ALA A 503 -24.53 5.26 17.22
CA ALA A 503 -24.43 4.97 15.78
C ALA A 503 -23.83 3.59 15.42
N SER A 504 -23.18 2.91 16.37
CA SER A 504 -22.54 1.60 16.11
C SER A 504 -23.48 0.39 16.30
N VAL A 505 -24.57 0.56 16.99
CA VAL A 505 -25.48 -0.55 17.40
C VAL A 505 -26.75 -0.63 16.54
N TYR A 506 -27.19 0.49 15.98
CA TYR A 506 -28.48 0.58 15.29
C TYR A 506 -28.32 1.12 13.86
N GLY A 507 -27.85 0.27 12.95
CA GLY A 507 -27.68 0.60 11.54
C GLY A 507 -28.99 0.98 10.82
N ILE A 508 -29.00 0.78 9.51
CA ILE A 508 -30.11 1.01 8.56
C ILE A 508 -31.50 0.55 9.06
N ASP A 509 -31.53 -0.39 10.00
CA ASP A 509 -32.77 -0.96 10.58
C ASP A 509 -33.59 0.05 11.40
N ILE A 510 -32.95 1.08 12.01
CA ILE A 510 -33.74 2.17 12.65
C ILE A 510 -34.46 3.01 11.61
N ILE A 511 -33.82 3.29 10.48
CA ILE A 511 -34.45 4.08 9.41
C ILE A 511 -35.66 3.31 8.86
N ARG A 512 -35.57 2.00 8.75
CA ARG A 512 -36.65 1.12 8.31
C ARG A 512 -37.76 0.99 9.37
N SER A 513 -37.41 0.86 10.64
CA SER A 513 -38.40 0.74 11.73
C SER A 513 -39.19 2.03 11.99
N LEU A 514 -38.53 3.20 11.85
CA LEU A 514 -39.20 4.51 11.97
C LEU A 514 -40.17 4.78 10.79
N ARG A 515 -39.95 4.13 9.61
CA ARG A 515 -40.89 4.17 8.48
C ARG A 515 -42.03 3.17 8.62
N ALA A 516 -41.75 1.96 9.11
CA ALA A 516 -42.77 0.92 9.32
C ALA A 516 -43.80 1.30 10.41
N GLY A 517 -43.44 2.20 11.32
CA GLY A 517 -44.36 2.73 12.32
C GLY A 517 -45.41 3.73 11.80
N LYS A 518 -45.32 4.13 10.51
CA LYS A 518 -46.29 5.05 9.87
C LYS A 518 -47.38 4.36 9.04
N GLU A 519 -47.28 3.04 8.87
CA GLU A 519 -48.27 2.20 8.16
C GLU A 519 -49.24 1.48 9.12
N LYS A 520 -49.38 1.97 10.38
CA LYS A 520 -50.38 1.50 11.31
C LYS A 520 -51.27 2.63 11.79
#